data_1583826a6a2c8f10dc0123a512835a91
#
_entry.id   1583826a6a2c8f10dc0123a512835a91
#
_cell.length_a   1.000
_cell.length_b   1.000
_cell.length_c   1.000
_cell.angle_alpha   90.00
_cell.angle_beta   90.00
_cell.angle_gamma   90.00
#
_symmetry.space_group_name_H-M   'P 1'
#
loop_
_entity.id
_entity.type
_entity.pdbx_description
1 polymer ?
#
loop_
_entity_poly.entity_id
_entity_poly.type
_entity_poly.pdbx_seq_one_letter_code
_entity_poly.pdbx_strand_id
1 'polypeptide(L)'
;MTRRSWQVARKPQENRKFDNPWYHTRAWRKLRAAKLAENPLCVECLKNGITKASRVCDHIKNVSSGKTAEERERLMWDVNNLQMLCDACHNKKSGRESRK
;
A
#
# COMPACT_ATOMS: atom_id res chain seq x y z
N MET A 1 11.74 -15.84 -23.66
CA MET A 1 11.58 -15.44 -23.27
C MET A 1 11.34 -15.01 -22.95
N THR A 2 11.32 -14.88 -23.14
CA THR A 2 11.17 -14.31 -22.72
C THR A 2 10.96 -13.82 -22.23
N ARG A 3 11.09 -13.50 -22.09
CA ARG A 3 10.95 -12.89 -21.47
C ARG A 3 10.93 -12.28 -21.25
N ARG A 4 11.12 -12.20 -21.27
CA ARG A 4 11.19 -11.60 -21.03
C ARG A 4 11.51 -10.59 -20.95
N SER A 5 11.89 -10.35 -21.52
CA SER A 5 12.32 -9.13 -21.58
C SER A 5 11.42 -8.20 -21.07
N TRP A 6 10.25 -8.26 -21.25
CA TRP A 6 9.41 -7.33 -20.78
C TRP A 6 9.48 -7.25 -19.35
N GLN A 7 9.84 -8.13 -18.70
CA GLN A 7 9.89 -7.94 -17.47
C GLN A 7 10.95 -7.25 -17.08
N VAL A 8 11.86 -7.24 -17.71
CA VAL A 8 12.87 -6.57 -17.39
C VAL A 8 12.71 -5.31 -17.51
N ALA A 9 12.32 -5.04 -18.37
CA ALA A 9 12.30 -3.81 -18.59
C ALA A 9 11.63 -3.17 -17.74
N ARG A 10 11.12 -3.26 -17.33
CA ARG A 10 10.55 -2.47 -16.70
C ARG A 10 11.13 -1.77 -15.98
N LYS A 11 11.85 -1.62 -15.88
CA LYS A 11 12.41 -1.03 -15.17
C LYS A 11 12.23 0.15 -14.91
N PRO A 12 11.98 0.77 -15.17
CA PRO A 12 11.98 2.00 -15.00
C PRO A 12 11.75 2.33 -13.77
N GLN A 13 11.82 1.89 -13.21
CA GLN A 13 11.63 2.12 -12.11
C GLN A 13 12.59 2.63 -11.35
N GLU A 14 13.54 3.01 -11.79
CA GLU A 14 14.54 3.50 -11.09
C GLU A 14 14.21 4.64 -10.30
N ASN A 15 13.28 5.33 -10.59
CA ASN A 15 13.02 6.46 -9.80
C ASN A 15 12.12 6.04 -8.72
N ARG A 16 11.92 4.84 -8.44
CA ARG A 16 11.19 4.52 -7.40
C ARG A 16 12.00 4.35 -6.24
N LYS A 17 12.47 5.34 -5.59
CA LYS A 17 13.28 5.27 -4.49
C LYS A 17 12.58 4.64 -3.38
N PHE A 18 11.28 4.54 -3.38
CA PHE A 18 10.60 3.96 -2.28
C PHE A 18 10.04 2.60 -2.58
N ASP A 19 10.56 1.93 -3.57
CA ASP A 19 10.10 0.61 -3.94
C ASP A 19 10.59 -0.38 -2.90
N ASN A 20 9.79 -0.64 -1.93
CA ASN A 20 10.14 -1.53 -0.84
C ASN A 20 9.91 -2.97 -1.28
N PRO A 21 10.94 -3.82 -1.25
CA PRO A 21 10.79 -5.19 -1.71
C PRO A 21 9.75 -5.99 -0.94
N TRP A 22 9.41 -5.57 0.26
CA TRP A 22 8.38 -6.27 1.02
C TRP A 22 7.04 -6.31 0.30
N TYR A 23 6.75 -5.31 -0.55
CA TYR A 23 5.49 -5.27 -1.29
C TYR A 23 5.42 -6.33 -2.38
N HIS A 24 6.54 -6.95 -2.71
CA HIS A 24 6.58 -7.96 -3.76
C HIS A 24 6.59 -9.38 -3.20
N THR A 25 6.34 -9.54 -1.90
CA THR A 25 6.42 -10.84 -1.29
C THR A 25 5.07 -11.52 -1.20
N ARG A 26 5.10 -12.82 -1.06
CA ARG A 26 3.90 -13.59 -0.85
C ARG A 26 3.25 -13.21 0.49
N ALA A 27 4.07 -12.93 1.50
CA ALA A 27 3.56 -12.53 2.81
C ALA A 27 2.73 -11.26 2.71
N TRP A 28 3.19 -10.29 1.92
CA TRP A 28 2.42 -9.05 1.75
C TRP A 28 1.12 -9.32 1.01
N ARG A 29 1.15 -10.15 -0.02
CA ARG A 29 -0.06 -10.45 -0.78
C ARG A 29 -1.09 -11.15 0.09
N LYS A 30 -0.64 -12.05 0.96
CA LYS A 30 -1.54 -12.73 1.87
C LYS A 30 -2.15 -11.76 2.88
N LEU A 31 -1.33 -10.90 3.44
CA LEU A 31 -1.79 -9.94 4.42
C LEU A 31 -2.81 -8.98 3.80
N ARG A 32 -2.51 -8.51 2.58
CA ARG A 32 -3.40 -7.61 1.88
C ARG A 32 -4.74 -8.28 1.56
N ALA A 33 -4.70 -9.53 1.12
CA ALA A 33 -5.92 -10.24 0.80
C ALA A 33 -6.78 -10.47 2.04
N ALA A 34 -6.15 -10.77 3.15
CA ALA A 34 -6.87 -10.96 4.40
C ALA A 34 -7.53 -9.67 4.86
N LYS A 35 -6.80 -8.55 4.70
CA LYS A 35 -7.35 -7.26 5.11
C LYS A 35 -8.51 -6.86 4.22
N LEU A 36 -8.42 -7.13 2.93
CA LEU A 36 -9.50 -6.84 2.01
C LEU A 36 -10.74 -7.67 2.35
N ALA A 37 -10.56 -8.94 2.68
CA ALA A 37 -11.68 -9.81 3.04
C ALA A 37 -12.37 -9.31 4.31
N GLU A 38 -11.59 -8.76 5.23
CA GLU A 38 -12.12 -8.24 6.46
C GLU A 38 -12.81 -6.90 6.25
N ASN A 39 -12.26 -6.05 5.40
CA ASN A 39 -12.73 -4.69 5.19
C ASN A 39 -12.89 -4.41 3.70
N PRO A 40 -13.95 -4.90 3.08
CA PRO A 40 -14.09 -4.73 1.63
C PRO A 40 -14.47 -3.33 1.18
N LEU A 41 -14.83 -2.45 2.11
CA LEU A 41 -15.25 -1.10 1.76
C LEU A 41 -14.21 -0.08 2.17
N CYS A 42 -14.14 1.02 1.41
CA CYS A 42 -13.21 2.11 1.71
C CYS A 42 -13.55 2.73 3.06
N VAL A 43 -12.61 2.76 3.97
CA VAL A 43 -12.86 3.28 5.32
C VAL A 43 -13.13 4.77 5.32
N GLU A 44 -12.47 5.52 4.43
CA GLU A 44 -12.69 6.96 4.38
C GLU A 44 -14.06 7.30 3.81
N CYS A 45 -14.50 6.58 2.80
CA CYS A 45 -15.83 6.80 2.25
C CYS A 45 -16.87 6.45 3.28
N LEU A 46 -16.67 5.38 4.05
CA LEU A 46 -17.63 5.01 5.08
C LEU A 46 -17.77 6.09 6.14
N LYS A 47 -16.67 6.75 6.49
CA LYS A 47 -16.74 7.84 7.45
C LYS A 47 -17.60 8.97 6.95
N ASN A 48 -17.70 9.12 5.64
CA ASN A 48 -18.51 10.17 5.04
C ASN A 48 -19.89 9.67 4.61
N GLY A 49 -20.28 8.49 5.05
CA GLY A 49 -21.58 7.94 4.72
C GLY A 49 -21.70 7.37 3.33
N ILE A 50 -20.57 7.11 2.68
CA ILE A 50 -20.55 6.60 1.32
C ILE A 50 -20.11 5.16 1.32
N THR A 51 -20.87 4.30 0.65
CA THR A 51 -20.51 2.90 0.52
C THR A 51 -19.79 2.70 -0.81
N LYS A 52 -18.52 2.48 -0.76
CA LYS A 52 -17.71 2.32 -1.96
C LYS A 52 -16.69 1.21 -1.75
N ALA A 53 -16.50 0.37 -2.74
CA ALA A 53 -15.55 -0.73 -2.65
C ALA A 53 -14.14 -0.22 -2.51
N SER A 54 -13.35 -0.87 -1.68
CA SER A 54 -11.94 -0.51 -1.55
C SER A 54 -11.14 -1.24 -2.61
N ARG A 55 -9.97 -0.73 -2.90
CA ARG A 55 -9.07 -1.36 -3.86
C ARG A 55 -7.65 -1.42 -3.37
N VAL A 56 -7.24 -0.52 -2.52
CA VAL A 56 -5.84 -0.37 -2.13
C VAL A 56 -5.68 -0.62 -0.64
N CYS A 57 -4.72 -1.45 -0.29
CA CYS A 57 -4.37 -1.66 1.11
C CYS A 57 -3.29 -0.65 1.45
N ASP A 58 -3.63 0.31 2.26
CA ASP A 58 -2.76 1.43 2.59
C ASP A 58 -2.26 1.36 4.01
N HIS A 59 -1.08 1.89 4.27
CA HIS A 59 -0.56 1.98 5.63
C HIS A 59 -1.01 3.32 6.22
N ILE A 60 -1.67 3.27 7.35
CA ILE A 60 -2.14 4.49 8.03
C ILE A 60 -0.95 5.37 8.31
N LYS A 61 0.09 4.80 8.91
CA LYS A 61 1.31 5.50 9.13
C LYS A 61 2.32 4.98 8.11
N ASN A 62 2.90 5.86 7.36
CA ASN A 62 3.78 5.48 6.27
C ASN A 62 4.94 4.64 6.76
N VAL A 63 5.24 3.55 6.08
CA VAL A 63 6.36 2.69 6.46
C VAL A 63 7.67 3.46 6.44
N SER A 64 7.84 4.33 5.46
CA SER A 64 9.09 5.09 5.34
C SER A 64 9.27 6.12 6.45
N SER A 65 8.23 6.38 7.25
CA SER A 65 8.36 7.30 8.36
C SER A 65 9.06 6.67 9.55
N GLY A 66 9.27 5.36 9.54
CA GLY A 66 9.99 4.69 10.62
C GLY A 66 11.44 5.12 10.64
N LYS A 67 11.99 5.37 11.82
CA LYS A 67 13.35 5.86 11.94
C LYS A 67 14.37 4.75 11.94
N THR A 68 13.98 3.56 12.32
CA THR A 68 14.90 2.43 12.31
C THR A 68 14.33 1.34 11.45
N ALA A 69 15.16 0.38 11.09
CA ALA A 69 14.70 -0.76 10.30
C ALA A 69 13.63 -1.54 11.06
N GLU A 70 13.77 -1.64 12.36
CA GLU A 70 12.80 -2.33 13.18
C GLU A 70 11.46 -1.62 13.19
N GLU A 71 11.48 -0.30 13.26
CA GLU A 71 10.25 0.48 13.21
C GLU A 71 9.57 0.33 11.88
N ARG A 72 10.34 0.39 10.80
CA ARG A 72 9.77 0.25 9.46
C ARG A 72 9.16 -1.12 9.27
N GLU A 73 9.81 -2.15 9.79
CA GLU A 73 9.28 -3.49 9.67
C GLU A 73 7.99 -3.63 10.46
N ARG A 74 7.95 -3.05 11.64
CA ARG A 74 6.75 -3.09 12.45
C ARG A 74 5.59 -2.38 11.76
N LEU A 75 5.85 -1.21 11.17
CA LEU A 75 4.80 -0.46 10.47
C LEU A 75 4.29 -1.23 9.27
N MET A 76 5.16 -1.94 8.59
CA MET A 76 4.80 -2.68 7.39
C MET A 76 3.85 -3.83 7.68
N TRP A 77 4.10 -4.56 8.77
CA TRP A 77 3.39 -5.80 9.03
C TRP A 77 2.31 -5.72 10.09
N ASP A 78 2.13 -4.55 10.70
CA ASP A 78 1.13 -4.36 11.73
C ASP A 78 -0.25 -4.25 11.10
N VAL A 79 -1.09 -5.24 11.32
CA VAL A 79 -2.41 -5.24 10.71
C VAL A 79 -3.24 -4.05 11.18
N ASN A 80 -2.96 -3.53 12.35
CA ASN A 80 -3.67 -2.36 12.86
C ASN A 80 -3.21 -1.07 12.19
N ASN A 81 -2.12 -1.12 11.45
CA ASN A 81 -1.63 0.02 10.69
C ASN A 81 -2.09 -0.04 9.24
N LEU A 82 -2.97 -0.97 8.90
CA LEU A 82 -3.46 -1.10 7.53
C LEU A 82 -4.89 -0.62 7.44
N GLN A 83 -5.22 -0.04 6.30
CA GLN A 83 -6.61 0.36 6.03
C GLN A 83 -6.88 0.15 4.56
N MET A 84 -8.13 -0.12 4.23
CA MET A 84 -8.52 -0.32 2.85
C MET A 84 -9.14 0.95 2.32
N LEU A 85 -8.65 1.42 1.18
CA LEU A 85 -9.11 2.66 0.57
C LEU A 85 -9.51 2.44 -0.88
N CYS A 86 -10.41 3.25 -1.39
CA CYS A 86 -10.65 3.27 -2.82
C CYS A 86 -9.54 4.07 -3.48
N ASP A 87 -9.43 3.98 -4.80
CA ASP A 87 -8.36 4.65 -5.53
C ASP A 87 -8.37 6.16 -5.27
N ALA A 88 -9.54 6.76 -5.26
CA ALA A 88 -9.63 8.22 -5.09
C ALA A 88 -9.12 8.65 -3.71
N CYS A 89 -9.51 7.94 -2.66
CA CYS A 89 -9.07 8.29 -1.32
C CYS A 89 -7.59 8.03 -1.13
N HIS A 90 -7.10 6.95 -1.73
CA HIS A 90 -5.67 6.64 -1.66
C HIS A 90 -4.85 7.71 -2.37
N ASN A 91 -5.30 8.14 -3.55
CA ASN A 91 -4.59 9.16 -4.29
C ASN A 91 -4.59 10.50 -3.57
N LYS A 92 -5.69 10.81 -2.92
CA LYS A 92 -5.77 12.03 -2.15
C LYS A 92 -4.79 12.01 -0.99
N LYS A 93 -4.70 10.89 -0.30
CA LYS A 93 -3.76 10.74 0.80
C LYS A 93 -2.32 10.83 0.31
N SER A 94 -2.00 10.16 -0.78
CA SER A 94 -0.67 10.20 -1.35
C SER A 94 -0.29 11.60 -1.79
N GLY A 95 -1.22 12.31 -2.37
CA GLY A 95 -0.98 13.69 -2.78
C GLY A 95 -0.64 14.59 -1.61
N ARG A 96 -1.36 14.42 -0.51
CA ARG A 96 -1.07 15.20 0.70
C ARG A 96 0.30 14.84 1.25
N GLU A 97 0.64 13.58 1.24
CA GLU A 97 1.94 13.15 1.76
C GLU A 97 3.06 13.67 0.89
N SER A 98 2.89 13.71 -0.40
CA SER A 98 3.94 14.18 -1.26
C SER A 98 4.11 15.67 -1.18
N ARG A 99 3.17 16.42 -0.68
CA ARG A 99 3.34 17.82 -0.54
C ARG A 99 4.15 18.20 0.64
N LYS A 100 4.45 17.31 1.52
CA LYS A 100 5.27 17.63 2.63
C LYS A 100 6.67 17.67 2.31
#